data_8e43bbb05d2229eecace79462880b735
#
_entry.id   8e43bbb05d2229eecace79462880b735
#
_cell.length_a   1.000
_cell.length_b   1.000
_cell.length_c   1.000
_cell.angle_alpha   90.00
_cell.angle_beta   90.00
_cell.angle_gamma   90.00
#
_symmetry.space_group_name_H-M   'P 1'
#
loop_
_entity.id
_entity.type
_entity.pdbx_description
1 polymer ?
#
loop_
_entity_poly.entity_id
_entity_poly.type
_entity_poly.pdbx_seq_one_letter_code
_entity_poly.pdbx_strand_id
1 'polypeptide(L)'
;MKYFVLFLLFISQISLAQKNRRTEQSVWVDSVYNQMSFDERVGQLFMVAAYSNKDTVHTNAIEKLITNYKIGGLIFFQGGPYRQARLTNQFQSKSKLPMFIGIDAEWGLGMRLDSVNRFPWNMTLGAIQNNKLIEKVGEEYGKQSKRMGIHFNFAPVLDINTNPLNPIIGNRSFGEDKFNVTEKALSLMVGVQREGVFATGKHFPGHGATETDSHHTLPMVNFTKERIDDVEFYPYKKLFKEGLASVMVAHLNVPSLEPRENYPSSISYNIVTNILQKQLGFEGLIFTDALNMKGASNFKQPGEIDLEALLAGNDVLLFAENVPVALEKICVAYQDTILSEERLAHSVKKILQFKYKAGLDKYKPIDTKNLFNDVNPIDNTAFQYELYENAITVLKNEESILPIKDIENEKIAYVKLGDDGNSSFLTTLKQYTEVTEVTDTNIDTLLIKLKGYSKVIVGFHKADGAWKKHDFKAEELAKLDSIAKHKKVIVDVFAKPYSLLPITNFSNIEGLIVSYQNTDVSQIVSGQLIFGAFEAKGKLPVSINISFRVNDGLKTEKLDVLGFTAPENVAWCSDFSSEKR
;
A
#
# COMPACT_ATOMS: atom_id res chain seq x y z
N MET A 1 46.94 15.95 4.33
CA MET A 1 47.03 15.42 5.70
C MET A 1 45.97 16.03 6.65
N LYS A 2 45.88 17.38 6.79
CA LYS A 2 44.90 17.99 7.74
C LYS A 2 43.43 17.55 7.54
N TYR A 3 42.95 17.45 6.32
CA TYR A 3 41.56 17.03 6.03
C TYR A 3 41.30 15.54 6.24
N PHE A 4 42.33 14.72 6.11
CA PHE A 4 42.23 13.27 6.38
C PHE A 4 42.14 12.97 7.88
N VAL A 5 42.86 13.75 8.70
CA VAL A 5 42.77 13.64 10.17
C VAL A 5 41.41 14.15 10.69
N LEU A 6 40.86 15.23 10.09
CA LEU A 6 39.51 15.72 10.41
C LEU A 6 38.41 14.69 10.04
N PHE A 7 38.57 14.02 8.90
CA PHE A 7 37.64 12.98 8.46
C PHE A 7 37.67 11.74 9.38
N LEU A 8 38.86 11.32 9.82
CA LEU A 8 39.03 10.24 10.79
C LEU A 8 38.47 10.60 12.18
N LEU A 9 38.62 11.85 12.62
CA LEU A 9 38.03 12.34 13.86
C LEU A 9 36.50 12.40 13.77
N PHE A 10 35.94 12.76 12.62
CA PHE A 10 34.48 12.76 12.40
C PHE A 10 33.91 11.35 12.40
N ILE A 11 34.57 10.38 11.77
CA ILE A 11 34.18 8.96 11.79
C ILE A 11 34.27 8.39 13.21
N SER A 12 35.31 8.73 13.97
CA SER A 12 35.45 8.27 15.36
C SER A 12 34.39 8.87 16.28
N GLN A 13 34.00 10.11 16.07
CA GLN A 13 32.90 10.76 16.80
C GLN A 13 31.51 10.11 16.47
N ILE A 14 31.27 9.78 15.21
CA ILE A 14 30.04 9.07 14.80
C ILE A 14 30.01 7.66 15.41
N SER A 15 31.12 6.93 15.43
CA SER A 15 31.21 5.61 16.02
C SER A 15 31.05 5.63 17.55
N LEU A 16 31.60 6.63 18.23
CA LEU A 16 31.44 6.82 19.67
C LEU A 16 30.01 7.24 20.04
N ALA A 17 29.39 8.13 19.26
CA ALA A 17 28.01 8.53 19.45
C ALA A 17 27.03 7.35 19.23
N GLN A 18 27.31 6.48 18.26
CA GLN A 18 26.51 5.29 17.99
C GLN A 18 26.66 4.22 19.08
N LYS A 19 27.86 4.04 19.64
CA LYS A 19 28.15 3.16 20.76
C LYS A 19 27.49 3.64 22.07
N ASN A 20 27.56 4.95 22.35
CA ASN A 20 26.89 5.55 23.50
C ASN A 20 25.36 5.45 23.38
N ARG A 21 24.81 5.67 22.18
CA ARG A 21 23.37 5.58 21.94
C ARG A 21 22.83 4.16 22.13
N ARG A 22 23.58 3.11 21.74
CA ARG A 22 23.21 1.72 22.02
C ARG A 22 23.21 1.41 23.53
N THR A 23 24.19 1.95 24.25
CA THR A 23 24.29 1.80 25.71
C THR A 23 23.14 2.52 26.41
N GLU A 24 22.80 3.75 26.00
CA GLU A 24 21.66 4.51 26.52
C GLU A 24 20.33 3.79 26.26
N GLN A 25 20.14 3.26 25.06
CA GLN A 25 18.96 2.47 24.72
C GLN A 25 18.78 1.25 25.64
N SER A 26 19.85 0.46 25.84
CA SER A 26 19.74 -0.74 26.67
C SER A 26 19.50 -0.40 28.14
N VAL A 27 20.14 0.65 28.66
CA VAL A 27 19.91 1.16 30.02
C VAL A 27 18.46 1.62 30.19
N TRP A 28 17.92 2.38 29.23
CA TRP A 28 16.54 2.84 29.28
C TRP A 28 15.55 1.66 29.23
N VAL A 29 15.75 0.71 28.31
CA VAL A 29 14.90 -0.48 28.15
C VAL A 29 14.86 -1.29 29.44
N ASP A 30 16.01 -1.61 30.03
CA ASP A 30 16.08 -2.39 31.27
C ASP A 30 15.50 -1.62 32.45
N SER A 31 15.76 -0.31 32.56
CA SER A 31 15.18 0.54 33.59
C SER A 31 13.65 0.56 33.54
N VAL A 32 13.08 0.79 32.34
CA VAL A 32 11.61 0.82 32.15
C VAL A 32 11.02 -0.57 32.43
N TYR A 33 11.58 -1.64 31.86
CA TYR A 33 11.10 -3.00 32.04
C TYR A 33 11.05 -3.40 33.53
N ASN A 34 12.11 -3.11 34.30
CA ASN A 34 12.20 -3.47 35.72
C ASN A 34 11.24 -2.68 36.62
N GLN A 35 10.80 -1.50 36.19
CA GLN A 35 9.80 -0.68 36.89
C GLN A 35 8.36 -1.04 36.54
N MET A 36 8.12 -1.80 35.48
CA MET A 36 6.78 -2.21 35.06
C MET A 36 6.23 -3.33 35.93
N SER A 37 4.96 -3.20 36.32
CA SER A 37 4.20 -4.33 36.86
C SER A 37 4.00 -5.39 35.77
N PHE A 38 3.57 -6.60 36.19
CA PHE A 38 3.24 -7.66 35.24
C PHE A 38 2.17 -7.23 34.23
N ASP A 39 1.06 -6.63 34.69
CA ASP A 39 -0.02 -6.13 33.83
C ASP A 39 0.46 -5.05 32.86
N GLU A 40 1.36 -4.18 33.31
CA GLU A 40 1.98 -3.18 32.42
C GLU A 40 2.83 -3.82 31.34
N ARG A 41 3.56 -4.89 31.63
CA ARG A 41 4.33 -5.65 30.65
C ARG A 41 3.41 -6.32 29.63
N VAL A 42 2.38 -7.02 30.10
CA VAL A 42 1.41 -7.68 29.20
C VAL A 42 0.64 -6.66 28.37
N GLY A 43 0.24 -5.52 28.95
CA GLY A 43 -0.43 -4.44 28.23
C GLY A 43 0.33 -3.93 27.01
N GLN A 44 1.69 -3.91 27.08
CA GLN A 44 2.51 -3.45 25.95
C GLN A 44 2.40 -4.33 24.70
N LEU A 45 1.95 -5.57 24.84
CA LEU A 45 1.77 -6.49 23.71
C LEU A 45 0.58 -6.10 22.81
N PHE A 46 -0.37 -5.30 23.30
CA PHE A 46 -1.60 -5.00 22.58
C PHE A 46 -1.53 -3.70 21.79
N MET A 47 -1.89 -3.77 20.51
CA MET A 47 -2.18 -2.62 19.66
C MET A 47 -3.63 -2.69 19.22
N VAL A 48 -4.45 -1.72 19.66
CA VAL A 48 -5.90 -1.74 19.44
C VAL A 48 -6.34 -0.73 18.38
N ALA A 49 -7.49 -1.00 17.74
CA ALA A 49 -8.02 -0.14 16.70
C ALA A 49 -8.64 1.14 17.27
N ALA A 50 -8.27 2.28 16.69
CA ALA A 50 -8.82 3.59 16.97
C ALA A 50 -9.39 4.23 15.69
N TYR A 51 -10.47 5.00 15.85
CA TYR A 51 -11.15 5.68 14.75
C TYR A 51 -11.35 7.14 15.13
N SER A 52 -10.97 8.07 14.26
CA SER A 52 -11.12 9.49 14.54
C SER A 52 -12.43 10.09 13.99
N ASN A 53 -13.28 9.26 13.39
CA ASN A 53 -14.62 9.60 12.91
C ASN A 53 -15.75 8.97 13.74
N LYS A 54 -15.43 8.28 14.83
CA LYS A 54 -16.42 7.72 15.77
C LYS A 54 -16.70 8.69 16.93
N ASP A 55 -17.73 8.38 17.69
CA ASP A 55 -18.25 9.19 18.79
C ASP A 55 -17.43 9.07 20.09
N THR A 56 -17.92 9.74 21.13
CA THR A 56 -17.30 9.74 22.47
C THR A 56 -17.39 8.38 23.16
N VAL A 57 -18.35 7.52 22.82
CA VAL A 57 -18.45 6.16 23.38
C VAL A 57 -17.20 5.37 22.98
N HIS A 58 -16.82 5.43 21.70
CA HIS A 58 -15.60 4.80 21.20
C HIS A 58 -14.36 5.40 21.86
N THR A 59 -14.25 6.74 21.92
CA THR A 59 -13.11 7.42 22.55
C THR A 59 -12.93 6.99 24.00
N ASN A 60 -14.02 6.97 24.78
CA ASN A 60 -14.01 6.57 26.19
C ASN A 60 -13.63 5.08 26.36
N ALA A 61 -14.04 4.20 25.43
CA ALA A 61 -13.64 2.79 25.45
C ALA A 61 -12.13 2.64 25.27
N ILE A 62 -11.53 3.38 24.31
CA ILE A 62 -10.07 3.38 24.11
C ILE A 62 -9.36 3.94 25.35
N GLU A 63 -9.83 5.04 25.94
CA GLU A 63 -9.24 5.59 27.16
C GLU A 63 -9.23 4.59 28.33
N LYS A 64 -10.30 3.81 28.48
CA LYS A 64 -10.33 2.72 29.49
C LYS A 64 -9.27 1.67 29.23
N LEU A 65 -9.03 1.29 27.97
CA LEU A 65 -7.96 0.34 27.62
C LEU A 65 -6.57 0.92 27.97
N ILE A 66 -6.35 2.20 27.68
CA ILE A 66 -5.09 2.88 28.00
C ILE A 66 -4.88 2.96 29.51
N THR A 67 -5.89 3.41 30.27
CA THR A 67 -5.76 3.68 31.70
C THR A 67 -5.76 2.43 32.55
N ASN A 68 -6.57 1.43 32.21
CA ASN A 68 -6.73 0.23 33.02
C ASN A 68 -5.79 -0.90 32.60
N TYR A 69 -5.57 -1.08 31.29
CA TYR A 69 -4.82 -2.22 30.73
C TYR A 69 -3.45 -1.83 30.14
N LYS A 70 -3.08 -0.54 30.17
CA LYS A 70 -1.75 -0.03 29.79
C LYS A 70 -1.30 -0.50 28.41
N ILE A 71 -2.22 -0.51 27.43
CA ILE A 71 -1.96 -0.98 26.08
C ILE A 71 -0.75 -0.29 25.43
N GLY A 72 -0.01 -1.05 24.61
CA GLY A 72 1.25 -0.62 24.01
C GLY A 72 1.14 0.25 22.76
N GLY A 73 -0.01 0.21 22.07
CA GLY A 73 -0.18 0.92 20.82
C GLY A 73 -1.63 1.08 20.35
N LEU A 74 -1.81 1.95 19.36
CA LEU A 74 -3.05 2.17 18.64
C LEU A 74 -2.78 2.06 17.13
N ILE A 75 -3.67 1.40 16.40
CA ILE A 75 -3.76 1.48 14.94
C ILE A 75 -4.97 2.34 14.55
N PHE A 76 -4.71 3.44 13.84
CA PHE A 76 -5.79 4.29 13.36
C PHE A 76 -6.35 3.80 12.01
N PHE A 77 -7.67 3.83 11.91
CA PHE A 77 -8.42 3.58 10.69
C PHE A 77 -9.03 4.89 10.16
N GLN A 78 -10.33 4.89 9.82
CA GLN A 78 -10.99 6.02 9.16
C GLN A 78 -11.06 7.28 10.05
N GLY A 79 -10.95 8.43 9.37
CA GLY A 79 -11.14 9.74 9.96
C GLY A 79 -10.43 10.83 9.18
N GLY A 80 -10.04 11.90 9.85
CA GLY A 80 -9.33 13.02 9.25
C GLY A 80 -8.06 13.39 10.01
N PRO A 81 -7.09 14.02 9.37
CA PRO A 81 -5.77 14.26 9.94
C PRO A 81 -5.85 15.09 11.25
N TYR A 82 -6.61 16.15 11.27
CA TYR A 82 -6.74 16.99 12.46
C TYR A 82 -7.42 16.25 13.63
N ARG A 83 -8.50 15.50 13.34
CA ARG A 83 -9.21 14.71 14.36
C ARG A 83 -8.30 13.62 14.93
N GLN A 84 -7.55 12.91 14.07
CA GLN A 84 -6.60 11.88 14.51
C GLN A 84 -5.48 12.48 15.38
N ALA A 85 -4.86 13.59 14.96
CA ALA A 85 -3.79 14.23 15.72
C ALA A 85 -4.24 14.66 17.11
N ARG A 86 -5.45 15.24 17.23
CA ARG A 86 -6.05 15.60 18.52
C ARG A 86 -6.28 14.39 19.41
N LEU A 87 -6.89 13.33 18.87
CA LEU A 87 -7.12 12.09 19.62
C LEU A 87 -5.80 11.42 20.02
N THR A 88 -4.80 11.40 19.13
CA THR A 88 -3.47 10.90 19.47
C THR A 88 -2.90 11.64 20.68
N ASN A 89 -2.91 12.97 20.67
CA ASN A 89 -2.44 13.77 21.79
C ASN A 89 -3.23 13.49 23.09
N GLN A 90 -4.56 13.38 22.98
CA GLN A 90 -5.45 13.06 24.11
C GLN A 90 -5.12 11.67 24.70
N PHE A 91 -5.00 10.65 23.87
CA PHE A 91 -4.70 9.29 24.30
C PHE A 91 -3.28 9.16 24.88
N GLN A 92 -2.31 9.78 24.25
CA GLN A 92 -0.93 9.81 24.75
C GLN A 92 -0.83 10.49 26.13
N SER A 93 -1.60 11.56 26.38
CA SER A 93 -1.59 12.24 27.68
C SER A 93 -2.13 11.38 28.85
N LYS A 94 -2.87 10.32 28.54
CA LYS A 94 -3.42 9.37 29.52
C LYS A 94 -2.56 8.10 29.66
N SER A 95 -1.61 7.89 28.76
CA SER A 95 -0.76 6.73 28.80
C SER A 95 0.43 6.95 29.73
N LYS A 96 0.71 5.97 30.61
CA LYS A 96 1.89 6.00 31.50
C LYS A 96 3.20 5.90 30.71
N LEU A 97 3.22 5.07 29.67
CA LEU A 97 4.32 4.93 28.73
C LEU A 97 3.81 5.28 27.33
N PRO A 98 4.45 6.18 26.57
CA PRO A 98 3.98 6.56 25.26
C PRO A 98 3.73 5.36 24.35
N MET A 99 2.57 5.36 23.69
CA MET A 99 2.10 4.28 22.83
C MET A 99 2.66 4.39 21.41
N PHE A 100 2.82 3.26 20.75
CA PHE A 100 2.96 3.25 19.29
C PHE A 100 1.67 3.73 18.62
N ILE A 101 1.84 4.44 17.52
CA ILE A 101 0.75 4.77 16.59
C ILE A 101 1.08 4.11 15.25
N GLY A 102 0.17 3.29 14.77
CA GLY A 102 0.27 2.62 13.47
C GLY A 102 -0.89 3.00 12.55
N ILE A 103 -0.70 2.78 11.26
CA ILE A 103 -1.71 2.99 10.22
C ILE A 103 -1.45 2.06 9.04
N ASP A 104 -2.52 1.60 8.37
CA ASP A 104 -2.41 1.07 7.02
C ASP A 104 -2.41 2.23 6.01
N ALA A 105 -1.28 2.49 5.40
CA ALA A 105 -1.13 3.53 4.40
C ALA A 105 -0.41 2.99 3.16
N GLU A 106 -1.00 1.96 2.52
CA GLU A 106 -0.43 1.26 1.36
C GLU A 106 -0.33 2.16 0.12
N TRP A 107 -1.19 3.20 0.03
CA TRP A 107 -1.13 4.28 -0.94
C TRP A 107 -1.18 5.66 -0.27
N GLY A 108 -0.39 5.81 0.82
CA GLY A 108 -0.31 7.01 1.62
C GLY A 108 -1.46 7.14 2.63
N LEU A 109 -1.42 8.20 3.43
CA LEU A 109 -2.42 8.44 4.48
C LEU A 109 -3.84 8.57 3.94
N GLY A 110 -4.01 8.96 2.67
CA GLY A 110 -5.30 9.04 1.99
C GLY A 110 -6.02 7.69 1.84
N MET A 111 -5.36 6.55 2.14
CA MET A 111 -6.04 5.26 2.30
C MET A 111 -7.04 5.26 3.45
N ARG A 112 -6.73 5.95 4.53
CA ARG A 112 -7.50 5.95 5.79
C ARG A 112 -8.07 7.30 6.16
N LEU A 113 -7.37 8.37 5.81
CA LEU A 113 -7.73 9.72 6.22
C LEU A 113 -8.42 10.47 5.09
N ASP A 114 -9.61 11.00 5.37
CA ASP A 114 -10.26 11.95 4.48
C ASP A 114 -9.39 13.21 4.32
N SER A 115 -9.55 13.91 3.22
CA SER A 115 -8.86 15.18 2.95
C SER A 115 -7.32 15.06 2.88
N VAL A 116 -6.77 13.88 2.63
CA VAL A 116 -5.36 13.67 2.33
C VAL A 116 -5.22 13.10 0.92
N ASN A 117 -4.27 13.64 0.15
CA ASN A 117 -3.99 13.19 -1.20
C ASN A 117 -3.63 11.70 -1.23
N ARG A 118 -4.29 10.95 -2.12
CA ARG A 118 -4.01 9.54 -2.36
C ARG A 118 -2.95 9.41 -3.43
N PHE A 119 -2.01 8.51 -3.21
CA PHE A 119 -1.08 8.07 -4.24
C PHE A 119 -1.67 6.90 -5.05
N PRO A 120 -1.08 6.58 -6.22
CA PRO A 120 -1.51 5.42 -6.99
C PRO A 120 -1.41 4.11 -6.19
N TRP A 121 -2.28 3.14 -6.51
CA TRP A 121 -2.20 1.80 -5.92
C TRP A 121 -0.88 1.11 -6.26
N ASN A 122 -0.51 0.12 -5.45
CA ASN A 122 0.72 -0.64 -5.68
C ASN A 122 0.74 -1.31 -7.06
N MET A 123 -0.41 -1.78 -7.58
CA MET A 123 -0.51 -2.31 -8.95
C MET A 123 -0.11 -1.27 -10.00
N THR A 124 -0.54 -0.03 -9.85
CA THR A 124 -0.14 1.09 -10.73
C THR A 124 1.34 1.41 -10.58
N LEU A 125 1.84 1.47 -9.34
CA LEU A 125 3.26 1.69 -9.04
C LEU A 125 4.15 0.55 -9.57
N GLY A 126 3.61 -0.68 -9.60
CA GLY A 126 4.28 -1.85 -10.18
C GLY A 126 4.60 -1.71 -11.67
N ALA A 127 3.86 -0.89 -12.40
CA ALA A 127 4.11 -0.61 -13.82
C ALA A 127 5.29 0.34 -14.07
N ILE A 128 5.67 1.14 -13.08
CA ILE A 128 6.74 2.14 -13.20
C ILE A 128 8.10 1.45 -13.23
N GLN A 129 8.95 1.81 -14.20
CA GLN A 129 10.27 1.18 -14.34
C GLN A 129 11.37 1.88 -13.50
N ASN A 130 11.18 3.14 -13.18
CA ASN A 130 12.12 3.92 -12.36
C ASN A 130 11.85 3.75 -10.87
N ASN A 131 12.61 2.87 -10.21
CA ASN A 131 12.46 2.61 -8.77
C ASN A 131 12.78 3.81 -7.87
N LYS A 132 13.49 4.84 -8.36
CA LYS A 132 13.69 6.09 -7.60
C LYS A 132 12.38 6.84 -7.36
N LEU A 133 11.42 6.73 -8.28
CA LEU A 133 10.09 7.29 -8.08
C LEU A 133 9.34 6.57 -6.94
N ILE A 134 9.51 5.26 -6.82
CA ILE A 134 8.90 4.48 -5.74
C ILE A 134 9.55 4.80 -4.39
N GLU A 135 10.87 5.03 -4.37
CA GLU A 135 11.58 5.49 -3.17
C GLU A 135 11.05 6.87 -2.72
N LYS A 136 10.87 7.81 -3.67
CA LYS A 136 10.27 9.13 -3.40
C LYS A 136 8.82 9.02 -2.88
N VAL A 137 8.00 8.07 -3.43
CA VAL A 137 6.68 7.76 -2.86
C VAL A 137 6.80 7.32 -1.40
N GLY A 138 7.76 6.46 -1.09
CA GLY A 138 8.04 6.03 0.29
C GLY A 138 8.44 7.19 1.20
N GLU A 139 9.28 8.12 0.72
CA GLU A 139 9.65 9.33 1.47
C GLU A 139 8.41 10.18 1.81
N GLU A 140 7.50 10.38 0.84
CA GLU A 140 6.27 11.14 1.10
C GLU A 140 5.36 10.43 2.12
N TYR A 141 5.23 9.10 2.05
CA TYR A 141 4.51 8.34 3.08
C TYR A 141 5.15 8.50 4.47
N GLY A 142 6.48 8.46 4.52
CA GLY A 142 7.25 8.66 5.75
C GLY A 142 7.07 10.06 6.32
N LYS A 143 7.18 11.12 5.50
CA LYS A 143 6.99 12.53 5.91
C LYS A 143 5.58 12.75 6.45
N GLN A 144 4.54 12.32 5.72
CA GLN A 144 3.17 12.43 6.15
C GLN A 144 2.93 11.69 7.47
N SER A 145 3.43 10.44 7.58
CA SER A 145 3.30 9.62 8.79
C SER A 145 3.99 10.25 9.99
N LYS A 146 5.22 10.69 9.83
CA LYS A 146 5.99 11.37 10.88
C LYS A 146 5.30 12.65 11.36
N ARG A 147 4.76 13.46 10.41
CA ARG A 147 4.03 14.67 10.73
C ARG A 147 2.77 14.42 11.55
N MET A 148 2.16 13.25 11.35
CA MET A 148 0.98 12.77 12.09
C MET A 148 1.32 12.00 13.38
N GLY A 149 2.60 11.92 13.77
CA GLY A 149 3.04 11.16 14.94
C GLY A 149 2.82 9.65 14.81
N ILE A 150 2.82 9.14 13.58
CA ILE A 150 2.69 7.72 13.26
C ILE A 150 4.09 7.09 13.24
N HIS A 151 4.25 5.97 13.94
CA HIS A 151 5.53 5.27 14.10
C HIS A 151 5.64 4.06 13.17
N PHE A 152 4.52 3.37 12.88
CA PHE A 152 4.45 2.23 11.97
C PHE A 152 3.52 2.52 10.79
N ASN A 153 4.04 2.39 9.57
CA ASN A 153 3.21 2.19 8.39
C ASN A 153 3.15 0.69 8.09
N PHE A 154 1.95 0.10 8.12
CA PHE A 154 1.74 -1.28 7.73
C PHE A 154 1.75 -1.43 6.19
N ALA A 155 2.90 -1.11 5.63
CA ALA A 155 3.33 -1.22 4.24
C ALA A 155 4.88 -1.40 4.22
N PRO A 156 5.44 -2.00 3.17
CA PRO A 156 4.86 -2.44 1.91
C PRO A 156 4.15 -3.78 1.96
N VAL A 157 3.23 -3.99 1.00
CA VAL A 157 2.68 -5.32 0.69
C VAL A 157 3.72 -6.10 -0.13
N LEU A 158 4.09 -7.29 0.36
CA LEU A 158 5.08 -8.18 -0.26
C LEU A 158 4.43 -9.36 -1.00
N ASP A 159 3.11 -9.44 -0.97
CA ASP A 159 2.35 -10.50 -1.62
C ASP A 159 2.53 -10.46 -3.13
N ILE A 160 2.91 -11.58 -3.71
CA ILE A 160 3.11 -11.75 -5.16
C ILE A 160 1.79 -12.25 -5.74
N ASN A 161 1.08 -11.42 -6.50
CA ASN A 161 -0.28 -11.67 -6.95
C ASN A 161 -0.34 -12.63 -8.14
N THR A 162 -0.08 -13.90 -7.90
CA THR A 162 -0.10 -14.93 -8.95
C THR A 162 -1.50 -15.43 -9.31
N ASN A 163 -2.52 -15.05 -8.54
CA ASN A 163 -3.92 -15.37 -8.82
C ASN A 163 -4.69 -14.11 -9.22
N PRO A 164 -5.10 -13.96 -10.50
CA PRO A 164 -5.87 -12.80 -10.95
C PRO A 164 -7.25 -12.66 -10.29
N LEU A 165 -7.79 -13.75 -9.73
CA LEU A 165 -9.07 -13.79 -9.02
C LEU A 165 -8.94 -13.54 -7.52
N ASN A 166 -7.73 -13.26 -7.02
CA ASN A 166 -7.51 -12.97 -5.61
C ASN A 166 -8.40 -11.79 -5.14
N PRO A 167 -9.31 -12.01 -4.18
CA PRO A 167 -10.31 -11.00 -3.81
C PRO A 167 -9.78 -9.91 -2.89
N ILE A 168 -8.63 -10.13 -2.24
CA ILE A 168 -8.13 -9.25 -1.18
C ILE A 168 -6.79 -8.57 -1.51
N ILE A 169 -5.91 -9.23 -2.25
CA ILE A 169 -4.61 -8.65 -2.63
C ILE A 169 -4.74 -7.81 -3.90
N GLY A 170 -4.91 -8.39 -5.07
CA GLY A 170 -5.18 -7.67 -6.31
C GLY A 170 -4.38 -6.37 -6.46
N ASN A 171 -5.07 -5.23 -6.48
CA ASN A 171 -4.47 -3.89 -6.62
C ASN A 171 -3.52 -3.48 -5.49
N ARG A 172 -3.52 -4.21 -4.37
CA ARG A 172 -2.60 -3.96 -3.24
C ARG A 172 -1.19 -4.51 -3.49
N SER A 173 -1.02 -5.47 -4.41
CA SER A 173 0.28 -5.99 -4.83
C SER A 173 0.93 -5.11 -5.90
N PHE A 174 2.27 -5.10 -5.94
CA PHE A 174 3.04 -4.50 -7.05
C PHE A 174 3.05 -5.38 -8.32
N GLY A 175 2.44 -6.57 -8.29
CA GLY A 175 2.33 -7.46 -9.45
C GLY A 175 2.52 -8.94 -9.15
N GLU A 176 2.78 -9.71 -10.21
CA GLU A 176 2.96 -11.18 -10.14
C GLU A 176 4.42 -11.63 -10.24
N ASP A 177 5.33 -10.75 -10.64
CA ASP A 177 6.76 -11.04 -10.73
C ASP A 177 7.44 -10.77 -9.38
N LYS A 178 8.03 -11.83 -8.79
CA LYS A 178 8.71 -11.72 -7.49
C LYS A 178 9.84 -10.70 -7.47
N PHE A 179 10.54 -10.50 -8.59
CA PHE A 179 11.65 -9.55 -8.69
C PHE A 179 11.12 -8.11 -8.69
N ASN A 180 10.11 -7.83 -9.54
CA ASN A 180 9.47 -6.51 -9.58
C ASN A 180 8.84 -6.15 -8.23
N VAL A 181 8.05 -7.05 -7.63
CA VAL A 181 7.44 -6.84 -6.30
C VAL A 181 8.51 -6.52 -5.26
N THR A 182 9.62 -7.27 -5.27
CA THR A 182 10.73 -7.06 -4.32
C THR A 182 11.37 -5.69 -4.47
N GLU A 183 11.72 -5.29 -5.69
CA GLU A 183 12.39 -4.01 -5.95
C GLU A 183 11.49 -2.81 -5.63
N LYS A 184 10.20 -2.89 -5.96
CA LYS A 184 9.22 -1.85 -5.59
C LYS A 184 9.05 -1.74 -4.08
N ALA A 185 8.84 -2.88 -3.42
CA ALA A 185 8.67 -2.93 -1.98
C ALA A 185 9.92 -2.45 -1.22
N LEU A 186 11.11 -2.83 -1.70
CA LEU A 186 12.38 -2.37 -1.14
C LEU A 186 12.52 -0.85 -1.26
N SER A 187 12.26 -0.31 -2.44
CA SER A 187 12.34 1.14 -2.67
C SER A 187 11.36 1.91 -1.79
N LEU A 188 10.11 1.44 -1.67
CA LEU A 188 9.12 2.04 -0.78
C LEU A 188 9.56 1.98 0.69
N MET A 189 10.05 0.82 1.15
CA MET A 189 10.56 0.62 2.50
C MET A 189 11.69 1.58 2.83
N VAL A 190 12.67 1.70 1.92
CA VAL A 190 13.83 2.60 2.10
C VAL A 190 13.37 4.05 2.25
N GLY A 191 12.45 4.50 1.40
CA GLY A 191 11.90 5.86 1.50
C GLY A 191 11.19 6.10 2.83
N VAL A 192 10.27 5.20 3.24
CA VAL A 192 9.55 5.30 4.51
C VAL A 192 10.49 5.32 5.70
N GLN A 193 11.45 4.39 5.75
CA GLN A 193 12.36 4.25 6.91
C GLN A 193 13.41 5.35 6.99
N ARG A 194 13.79 5.97 5.87
CA ARG A 194 14.65 7.16 5.84
C ARG A 194 14.05 8.32 6.60
N GLU A 195 12.73 8.46 6.58
CA GLU A 195 12.01 9.51 7.33
C GLU A 195 11.83 9.17 8.83
N GLY A 196 12.28 7.98 9.27
CA GLY A 196 12.23 7.55 10.66
C GLY A 196 10.89 6.90 11.05
N VAL A 197 10.10 6.44 10.08
CA VAL A 197 8.88 5.64 10.27
C VAL A 197 9.20 4.18 9.98
N PHE A 198 8.74 3.26 10.80
CA PHE A 198 8.97 1.84 10.61
C PHE A 198 8.04 1.27 9.53
N ALA A 199 8.63 0.61 8.55
CA ALA A 199 7.91 -0.14 7.53
C ALA A 199 7.58 -1.56 8.01
N THR A 200 6.46 -2.11 7.54
CA THR A 200 6.00 -3.47 7.87
C THR A 200 5.75 -4.27 6.60
N GLY A 201 6.56 -5.29 6.37
CA GLY A 201 6.31 -6.24 5.27
C GLY A 201 5.13 -7.16 5.55
N LYS A 202 4.18 -7.28 4.63
CA LYS A 202 2.95 -8.06 4.83
C LYS A 202 2.48 -8.71 3.51
N HIS A 203 1.79 -9.85 3.59
CA HIS A 203 1.31 -10.61 4.74
C HIS A 203 2.05 -11.95 4.78
N PHE A 204 2.98 -12.13 5.73
CA PHE A 204 3.76 -13.37 5.84
C PHE A 204 2.86 -14.57 6.19
N PRO A 205 3.03 -15.74 5.57
CA PRO A 205 4.07 -16.17 4.63
C PRO A 205 3.79 -15.89 3.13
N GLY A 206 2.72 -15.19 2.77
CA GLY A 206 2.36 -14.81 1.40
C GLY A 206 0.89 -15.09 1.09
N HIS A 207 0.12 -14.02 0.79
CA HIS A 207 -1.33 -14.04 0.57
C HIS A 207 -1.71 -13.86 -0.91
N GLY A 208 -0.73 -13.69 -1.82
CA GLY A 208 -0.96 -13.28 -3.20
C GLY A 208 -1.64 -14.31 -4.11
N ALA A 209 -1.64 -15.59 -3.71
CA ALA A 209 -2.19 -16.68 -4.51
C ALA A 209 -3.53 -17.23 -4.00
N THR A 210 -4.08 -16.70 -2.91
CA THR A 210 -5.30 -17.21 -2.27
C THR A 210 -6.56 -16.91 -3.10
N GLU A 211 -7.57 -17.78 -2.94
CA GLU A 211 -8.87 -17.66 -3.62
C GLU A 211 -9.96 -17.06 -2.72
N THR A 212 -9.69 -16.91 -1.43
CA THR A 212 -10.64 -16.42 -0.44
C THR A 212 -10.05 -15.31 0.41
N ASP A 213 -10.93 -14.52 1.04
CA ASP A 213 -10.58 -13.39 1.89
C ASP A 213 -10.44 -13.82 3.35
N SER A 214 -9.30 -13.51 3.98
CA SER A 214 -9.02 -13.82 5.39
C SER A 214 -9.91 -13.05 6.38
N HIS A 215 -10.59 -11.99 5.94
CA HIS A 215 -11.60 -11.33 6.76
C HIS A 215 -12.86 -12.20 6.99
N HIS A 216 -13.12 -13.17 6.13
CA HIS A 216 -14.32 -13.98 6.14
C HIS A 216 -14.08 -15.46 6.39
N THR A 217 -12.92 -15.98 6.00
CA THR A 217 -12.55 -17.41 6.08
C THR A 217 -11.08 -17.56 6.45
N LEU A 218 -10.59 -18.80 6.58
CA LEU A 218 -9.17 -19.13 6.64
C LEU A 218 -8.67 -19.53 5.24
N PRO A 219 -8.03 -18.64 4.47
CA PRO A 219 -7.58 -18.96 3.13
C PRO A 219 -6.49 -20.02 3.13
N MET A 220 -6.50 -20.89 2.12
CA MET A 220 -5.51 -21.94 1.95
C MET A 220 -4.45 -21.53 0.93
N VAL A 221 -3.18 -21.80 1.26
CA VAL A 221 -2.03 -21.72 0.35
C VAL A 221 -1.49 -23.13 0.15
N ASN A 222 -1.88 -23.76 -0.95
CA ASN A 222 -1.55 -25.16 -1.24
C ASN A 222 -0.34 -25.28 -2.18
N PHE A 223 0.79 -24.70 -1.76
CA PHE A 223 2.07 -24.81 -2.47
C PHE A 223 3.05 -25.69 -1.70
N THR A 224 4.03 -26.26 -2.41
CA THR A 224 5.16 -26.94 -1.78
C THR A 224 6.03 -25.94 -1.02
N LYS A 225 6.77 -26.44 -0.05
CA LYS A 225 7.70 -25.63 0.74
C LYS A 225 8.76 -24.96 -0.15
N GLU A 226 9.24 -25.67 -1.17
CA GLU A 226 10.23 -25.19 -2.13
C GLU A 226 9.66 -24.01 -2.94
N ARG A 227 8.39 -24.10 -3.38
CA ARG A 227 7.72 -23.02 -4.11
C ARG A 227 7.56 -21.78 -3.23
N ILE A 228 7.14 -21.97 -1.98
CA ILE A 228 6.99 -20.86 -1.01
C ILE A 228 8.36 -20.23 -0.73
N ASP A 229 9.40 -21.04 -0.54
CA ASP A 229 10.76 -20.54 -0.28
C ASP A 229 11.35 -19.76 -1.46
N ASP A 230 11.08 -20.19 -2.70
CA ASP A 230 11.58 -19.55 -3.91
C ASP A 230 10.81 -18.29 -4.27
N VAL A 231 9.50 -18.24 -4.03
CA VAL A 231 8.66 -17.14 -4.51
C VAL A 231 8.15 -16.26 -3.36
N GLU A 232 7.33 -16.79 -2.46
CA GLU A 232 6.71 -16.01 -1.40
C GLU A 232 7.73 -15.43 -0.40
N PHE A 233 8.80 -16.19 -0.08
CA PHE A 233 9.84 -15.73 0.82
C PHE A 233 10.92 -14.87 0.15
N TYR A 234 10.95 -14.79 -1.17
CA TYR A 234 11.97 -14.05 -1.89
C TYR A 234 12.02 -12.56 -1.48
N PRO A 235 10.90 -11.80 -1.48
CA PRO A 235 10.92 -10.41 -1.04
C PRO A 235 11.32 -10.27 0.43
N TYR A 236 10.85 -11.14 1.32
CA TYR A 236 11.24 -11.10 2.73
C TYR A 236 12.74 -11.28 2.93
N LYS A 237 13.35 -12.30 2.29
CA LYS A 237 14.80 -12.54 2.35
C LYS A 237 15.62 -11.33 1.90
N LYS A 238 15.12 -10.57 0.92
CA LYS A 238 15.80 -9.35 0.43
C LYS A 238 15.62 -8.19 1.39
N LEU A 239 14.39 -7.89 1.79
CA LEU A 239 14.09 -6.75 2.66
C LEU A 239 14.68 -6.92 4.07
N PHE A 240 14.82 -8.16 4.59
CA PHE A 240 15.49 -8.42 5.88
C PHE A 240 16.96 -7.98 5.85
N LYS A 241 17.67 -8.24 4.76
CA LYS A 241 19.07 -7.81 4.58
C LYS A 241 19.21 -6.29 4.55
N GLU A 242 18.18 -5.61 4.09
CA GLU A 242 18.13 -4.14 4.00
C GLU A 242 17.47 -3.49 5.22
N GLY A 243 17.20 -4.28 6.27
CA GLY A 243 16.79 -3.76 7.58
C GLY A 243 15.29 -3.44 7.69
N LEU A 244 14.42 -4.25 7.09
CA LEU A 244 12.97 -4.15 7.31
C LEU A 244 12.67 -4.19 8.81
N ALA A 245 11.95 -3.17 9.30
CA ALA A 245 11.72 -2.97 10.72
C ALA A 245 10.72 -3.96 11.34
N SER A 246 9.70 -4.35 10.59
CA SER A 246 8.66 -5.25 11.11
C SER A 246 8.01 -6.10 10.03
N VAL A 247 7.36 -7.18 10.47
CA VAL A 247 6.58 -8.11 9.63
C VAL A 247 5.21 -8.31 10.24
N MET A 248 4.18 -8.37 9.40
CA MET A 248 2.83 -8.78 9.78
C MET A 248 2.55 -10.19 9.30
N VAL A 249 2.17 -11.08 10.22
CA VAL A 249 1.86 -12.48 9.95
C VAL A 249 0.37 -12.64 9.70
N ALA A 250 0.01 -13.11 8.52
CA ALA A 250 -1.37 -13.35 8.09
C ALA A 250 -2.05 -14.51 8.82
N HIS A 251 -3.36 -14.61 8.64
CA HIS A 251 -4.15 -15.79 9.03
C HIS A 251 -4.39 -16.67 7.80
N LEU A 252 -3.47 -17.62 7.56
CA LEU A 252 -3.50 -18.52 6.40
C LEU A 252 -3.32 -19.98 6.85
N ASN A 253 -4.00 -20.89 6.17
CA ASN A 253 -3.73 -22.32 6.25
C ASN A 253 -2.67 -22.67 5.20
N VAL A 254 -1.49 -23.11 5.66
CA VAL A 254 -0.34 -23.44 4.79
C VAL A 254 0.18 -24.84 5.14
N PRO A 255 -0.47 -25.93 4.63
CA PRO A 255 -0.18 -27.29 5.06
C PRO A 255 1.27 -27.73 4.90
N SER A 256 1.99 -27.20 3.91
CA SER A 256 3.41 -27.51 3.71
C SER A 256 4.36 -26.91 4.75
N LEU A 257 3.91 -25.89 5.49
CA LEU A 257 4.66 -25.21 6.55
C LEU A 257 4.13 -25.55 7.94
N GLU A 258 2.82 -25.80 8.08
CA GLU A 258 2.14 -26.17 9.32
C GLU A 258 1.23 -27.39 9.04
N PRO A 259 1.61 -28.58 9.47
CA PRO A 259 0.90 -29.80 9.12
C PRO A 259 -0.44 -29.98 9.87
N ARG A 260 -0.71 -29.19 10.91
CA ARG A 260 -2.00 -29.23 11.61
C ARG A 260 -3.09 -28.69 10.70
N GLU A 261 -4.16 -29.45 10.58
CA GLU A 261 -5.27 -29.11 9.68
C GLU A 261 -5.95 -27.80 10.12
N ASN A 262 -6.21 -26.92 9.13
CA ASN A 262 -6.86 -25.63 9.31
C ASN A 262 -6.23 -24.75 10.43
N TYR A 263 -4.91 -24.85 10.63
CA TYR A 263 -4.21 -24.11 11.67
C TYR A 263 -3.65 -22.78 11.13
N PRO A 264 -4.10 -21.62 11.67
CA PRO A 264 -3.69 -20.31 11.16
C PRO A 264 -2.19 -20.04 11.33
N SER A 265 -1.56 -19.52 10.30
CA SER A 265 -0.12 -19.19 10.28
C SER A 265 0.30 -18.24 11.41
N SER A 266 -0.56 -17.29 11.79
CA SER A 266 -0.30 -16.30 12.86
C SER A 266 -0.15 -16.90 14.25
N ILE A 267 -0.70 -18.09 14.50
CA ILE A 267 -0.59 -18.80 15.77
C ILE A 267 0.29 -20.05 15.68
N SER A 268 0.95 -20.27 14.54
CA SER A 268 1.85 -21.39 14.33
C SER A 268 3.26 -21.09 14.82
N TYR A 269 3.70 -21.78 15.88
CA TYR A 269 5.09 -21.71 16.35
C TYR A 269 6.07 -22.11 15.24
N ASN A 270 5.69 -23.06 14.38
CA ASN A 270 6.54 -23.49 13.28
C ASN A 270 6.75 -22.35 12.26
N ILE A 271 5.69 -21.63 11.91
CA ILE A 271 5.76 -20.54 10.92
C ILE A 271 6.43 -19.30 11.52
N VAL A 272 5.99 -18.86 12.72
CA VAL A 272 6.47 -17.61 13.32
C VAL A 272 7.87 -17.77 13.91
N THR A 273 8.08 -18.79 14.72
CA THR A 273 9.38 -18.96 15.41
C THR A 273 10.38 -19.73 14.56
N ASN A 274 10.03 -20.93 14.06
CA ASN A 274 11.04 -21.76 13.39
C ASN A 274 11.39 -21.24 12.00
N ILE A 275 10.39 -20.77 11.21
CA ILE A 275 10.64 -20.30 9.86
C ILE A 275 11.01 -18.81 9.86
N LEU A 276 10.12 -17.90 10.32
CA LEU A 276 10.36 -16.47 10.21
C LEU A 276 11.57 -16.01 11.04
N GLN A 277 11.63 -16.39 12.33
CA GLN A 277 12.72 -15.93 13.20
C GLN A 277 14.01 -16.72 12.98
N LYS A 278 13.96 -18.06 13.06
CA LYS A 278 15.18 -18.88 13.05
C LYS A 278 15.72 -19.17 11.66
N GLN A 279 14.86 -19.64 10.72
CA GLN A 279 15.32 -20.03 9.38
C GLN A 279 15.62 -18.79 8.51
N LEU A 280 14.72 -17.80 8.51
CA LEU A 280 14.87 -16.57 7.71
C LEU A 280 15.66 -15.48 8.45
N GLY A 281 15.92 -15.64 9.76
CA GLY A 281 16.76 -14.75 10.55
C GLY A 281 16.13 -13.37 10.81
N PHE A 282 14.80 -13.27 10.91
CA PHE A 282 14.15 -11.99 11.16
C PHE A 282 14.22 -11.60 12.63
N GLU A 283 14.79 -10.42 12.90
CA GLU A 283 15.01 -9.89 14.27
C GLU A 283 14.11 -8.67 14.59
N GLY A 284 13.37 -8.13 13.61
CA GLY A 284 12.47 -6.99 13.79
C GLY A 284 11.20 -7.34 14.58
N LEU A 285 10.29 -6.37 14.77
CA LEU A 285 9.00 -6.60 15.43
C LEU A 285 8.08 -7.47 14.58
N ILE A 286 7.42 -8.42 15.22
CA ILE A 286 6.46 -9.31 14.57
C ILE A 286 5.06 -8.98 15.09
N PHE A 287 4.22 -8.52 14.18
CA PHE A 287 2.80 -8.26 14.41
C PHE A 287 1.96 -9.44 13.93
N THR A 288 0.89 -9.76 14.63
CA THR A 288 -0.20 -10.52 14.01
C THR A 288 -0.93 -9.64 12.99
N ASP A 289 -1.58 -10.20 12.00
CA ASP A 289 -2.72 -9.54 11.35
C ASP A 289 -3.86 -9.40 12.39
N ALA A 290 -4.93 -8.70 12.03
CA ALA A 290 -5.98 -8.34 12.98
C ALA A 290 -6.68 -9.58 13.55
N LEU A 291 -6.54 -9.84 14.86
CA LEU A 291 -7.00 -11.06 15.52
C LEU A 291 -8.52 -11.22 15.55
N ASN A 292 -9.28 -10.14 15.31
CA ASN A 292 -10.74 -10.19 15.16
C ASN A 292 -11.21 -10.67 13.77
N MET A 293 -10.29 -10.90 12.81
CA MET A 293 -10.63 -11.45 11.49
C MET A 293 -11.07 -12.91 11.60
N LYS A 294 -12.05 -13.32 10.76
CA LYS A 294 -12.63 -14.68 10.83
C LYS A 294 -11.62 -15.80 10.57
N GLY A 295 -10.58 -15.53 9.81
CA GLY A 295 -9.43 -16.46 9.63
C GLY A 295 -8.72 -16.84 10.92
N ALA A 296 -8.80 -16.00 11.96
CA ALA A 296 -8.27 -16.28 13.30
C ALA A 296 -9.40 -16.51 14.31
N SER A 297 -10.35 -15.60 14.45
CA SER A 297 -11.37 -15.59 15.51
C SER A 297 -12.33 -16.78 15.47
N ASN A 298 -12.49 -17.42 14.31
CA ASN A 298 -13.26 -18.68 14.21
C ASN A 298 -12.52 -19.90 14.74
N PHE A 299 -11.19 -19.81 14.93
CA PHE A 299 -10.37 -20.95 15.35
C PHE A 299 -10.33 -21.10 16.88
N LYS A 300 -10.21 -19.98 17.61
CA LYS A 300 -10.14 -19.95 19.08
C LYS A 300 -10.99 -18.80 19.62
N GLN A 301 -11.40 -18.93 20.88
CA GLN A 301 -12.13 -17.86 21.56
C GLN A 301 -11.23 -16.63 21.83
N PRO A 302 -11.83 -15.42 21.95
CA PRO A 302 -11.09 -14.23 22.37
C PRO A 302 -10.25 -14.48 23.63
N GLY A 303 -9.02 -14.01 23.64
CA GLY A 303 -8.03 -14.25 24.68
C GLY A 303 -7.22 -15.53 24.49
N GLU A 304 -7.83 -16.61 24.03
CA GLU A 304 -7.08 -17.86 23.71
C GLU A 304 -6.27 -17.68 22.43
N ILE A 305 -6.85 -17.05 21.41
CA ILE A 305 -6.14 -16.75 20.16
C ILE A 305 -4.97 -15.79 20.40
N ASP A 306 -5.14 -14.82 21.32
CA ASP A 306 -4.11 -13.86 21.70
C ASP A 306 -2.92 -14.54 22.39
N LEU A 307 -3.21 -15.44 23.34
CA LEU A 307 -2.19 -16.25 24.03
C LEU A 307 -1.43 -17.15 23.04
N GLU A 308 -2.15 -17.86 22.17
CA GLU A 308 -1.54 -18.75 21.17
C GLU A 308 -0.63 -17.96 20.22
N ALA A 309 -1.06 -16.77 19.77
CA ALA A 309 -0.24 -15.89 18.95
C ALA A 309 1.04 -15.43 19.65
N LEU A 310 0.94 -15.10 20.96
CA LEU A 310 2.11 -14.77 21.77
C LEU A 310 3.06 -15.97 21.88
N LEU A 311 2.53 -17.15 22.20
CA LEU A 311 3.33 -18.39 22.33
C LEU A 311 3.95 -18.81 21.00
N ALA A 312 3.29 -18.52 19.86
CA ALA A 312 3.83 -18.76 18.52
C ALA A 312 5.07 -17.93 18.22
N GLY A 313 5.26 -16.78 18.88
CA GLY A 313 6.44 -15.93 18.70
C GLY A 313 6.14 -14.51 18.23
N ASN A 314 4.88 -14.11 18.05
CA ASN A 314 4.55 -12.72 17.74
C ASN A 314 4.88 -11.80 18.92
N ASP A 315 5.27 -10.56 18.62
CA ASP A 315 5.61 -9.56 19.64
C ASP A 315 4.44 -8.63 19.95
N VAL A 316 3.63 -8.30 18.94
CA VAL A 316 2.49 -7.38 19.07
C VAL A 316 1.22 -8.06 18.56
N LEU A 317 0.20 -8.05 19.41
CA LEU A 317 -1.13 -8.61 19.17
C LEU A 317 -2.02 -7.49 18.61
N LEU A 318 -2.25 -7.52 17.30
CA LEU A 318 -2.98 -6.46 16.62
C LEU A 318 -4.47 -6.73 16.67
N PHE A 319 -5.24 -5.71 17.06
CA PHE A 319 -6.70 -5.74 17.05
C PHE A 319 -7.30 -6.92 17.83
N ALA A 320 -6.79 -7.19 19.06
CA ALA A 320 -7.40 -8.16 19.96
C ALA A 320 -8.89 -7.85 20.16
N GLU A 321 -9.75 -8.86 20.05
CA GLU A 321 -11.20 -8.67 20.15
C GLU A 321 -11.63 -8.25 21.56
N ASN A 322 -10.95 -8.79 22.58
CA ASN A 322 -11.24 -8.50 23.99
C ASN A 322 -9.94 -8.45 24.81
N VAL A 323 -9.33 -7.27 24.91
CA VAL A 323 -8.07 -7.07 25.65
C VAL A 323 -8.15 -7.50 27.13
N PRO A 324 -9.21 -7.16 27.90
CA PRO A 324 -9.36 -7.65 29.27
C PRO A 324 -9.25 -9.17 29.41
N VAL A 325 -9.98 -9.91 28.58
CA VAL A 325 -9.97 -11.39 28.60
C VAL A 325 -8.61 -11.92 28.13
N ALA A 326 -8.02 -11.31 27.12
CA ALA A 326 -6.70 -11.71 26.63
C ALA A 326 -5.61 -11.51 27.69
N LEU A 327 -5.64 -10.39 28.42
CA LEU A 327 -4.73 -10.14 29.51
C LEU A 327 -4.88 -11.18 30.64
N GLU A 328 -6.13 -11.50 31.03
CA GLU A 328 -6.41 -12.54 32.02
C GLU A 328 -5.86 -13.90 31.60
N LYS A 329 -6.12 -14.33 30.37
CA LYS A 329 -5.60 -15.62 29.84
C LYS A 329 -4.07 -15.66 29.83
N ILE A 330 -3.40 -14.57 29.46
CA ILE A 330 -1.93 -14.46 29.50
C ILE A 330 -1.42 -14.50 30.93
N CYS A 331 -2.10 -13.85 31.89
CA CYS A 331 -1.79 -13.91 33.32
C CYS A 331 -1.85 -15.35 33.86
N VAL A 332 -2.95 -16.05 33.58
CA VAL A 332 -3.12 -17.45 33.99
C VAL A 332 -2.03 -18.34 33.39
N ALA A 333 -1.78 -18.22 32.10
CA ALA A 333 -0.72 -18.98 31.41
C ALA A 333 0.68 -18.71 31.98
N TYR A 334 0.94 -17.49 32.44
CA TYR A 334 2.19 -17.16 33.12
C TYR A 334 2.28 -17.81 34.53
N GLN A 335 1.19 -17.76 35.31
CA GLN A 335 1.12 -18.40 36.62
C GLN A 335 1.29 -19.93 36.54
N ASP A 336 0.70 -20.53 35.49
CA ASP A 336 0.78 -21.97 35.22
C ASP A 336 2.10 -22.38 34.50
N THR A 337 3.06 -21.47 34.38
CA THR A 337 4.36 -21.68 33.71
C THR A 337 4.30 -22.07 32.22
N ILE A 338 3.13 -21.92 31.56
CA ILE A 338 2.95 -22.13 30.14
C ILE A 338 3.64 -21.00 29.36
N LEU A 339 3.50 -19.76 29.83
CA LEU A 339 4.24 -18.59 29.32
C LEU A 339 5.42 -18.31 30.24
N SER A 340 6.65 -18.44 29.76
CA SER A 340 7.84 -18.13 30.55
C SER A 340 8.10 -16.62 30.66
N GLU A 341 8.75 -16.19 31.75
CA GLU A 341 9.26 -14.81 31.89
C GLU A 341 10.18 -14.44 30.74
N GLU A 342 11.03 -15.36 30.28
CA GLU A 342 11.95 -15.12 29.17
C GLU A 342 11.18 -14.78 27.87
N ARG A 343 10.09 -15.51 27.55
CA ARG A 343 9.27 -15.27 26.37
C ARG A 343 8.56 -13.91 26.46
N LEU A 344 7.98 -13.58 27.60
CA LEU A 344 7.34 -12.27 27.82
C LEU A 344 8.36 -11.13 27.75
N ALA A 345 9.47 -11.26 28.47
CA ALA A 345 10.54 -10.26 28.51
C ALA A 345 11.14 -10.01 27.11
N HIS A 346 11.29 -11.06 26.29
CA HIS A 346 11.78 -10.93 24.91
C HIS A 346 10.93 -9.95 24.12
N SER A 347 9.62 -10.15 24.05
CA SER A 347 8.73 -9.28 23.30
C SER A 347 8.61 -7.88 23.89
N VAL A 348 8.44 -7.77 25.22
CA VAL A 348 8.29 -6.45 25.85
C VAL A 348 9.57 -5.61 25.70
N LYS A 349 10.74 -6.19 25.93
CA LYS A 349 12.02 -5.47 25.74
C LYS A 349 12.24 -5.08 24.27
N LYS A 350 11.84 -5.93 23.32
CA LYS A 350 11.89 -5.59 21.89
C LYS A 350 10.95 -4.43 21.57
N ILE A 351 9.73 -4.43 22.08
CA ILE A 351 8.78 -3.30 21.97
C ILE A 351 9.41 -2.02 22.54
N LEU A 352 10.00 -2.08 23.73
CA LEU A 352 10.67 -0.93 24.36
C LEU A 352 11.86 -0.42 23.51
N GLN A 353 12.66 -1.33 22.93
CA GLN A 353 13.74 -0.94 22.01
C GLN A 353 13.22 -0.14 20.82
N PHE A 354 12.11 -0.57 20.21
CA PHE A 354 11.50 0.15 19.11
C PHE A 354 10.84 1.46 19.56
N LYS A 355 10.28 1.53 20.78
CA LYS A 355 9.80 2.79 21.38
C LYS A 355 10.95 3.80 21.55
N TYR A 356 12.11 3.35 22.01
CA TYR A 356 13.28 4.20 22.10
C TYR A 356 13.75 4.68 20.73
N LYS A 357 13.84 3.78 19.72
CA LYS A 357 14.19 4.13 18.34
C LYS A 357 13.21 5.13 17.71
N ALA A 358 11.93 5.07 18.09
CA ALA A 358 10.90 6.02 17.66
C ALA A 358 10.97 7.37 18.41
N GLY A 359 11.86 7.52 19.40
CA GLY A 359 11.98 8.74 20.22
C GLY A 359 10.86 8.88 21.26
N LEU A 360 10.16 7.79 21.58
CA LEU A 360 9.09 7.79 22.59
C LEU A 360 9.60 7.90 24.03
N ASP A 361 10.90 7.73 24.25
CA ASP A 361 11.57 8.07 25.50
C ASP A 361 11.55 9.60 25.79
N LYS A 362 11.37 10.40 24.75
CA LYS A 362 11.28 11.88 24.80
C LYS A 362 10.06 12.37 24.02
N TYR A 363 8.92 11.72 24.21
CA TYR A 363 7.69 12.00 23.47
C TYR A 363 7.32 13.49 23.51
N LYS A 364 6.88 13.99 22.36
CA LYS A 364 6.30 15.34 22.21
C LYS A 364 4.94 15.24 21.53
N PRO A 365 3.92 15.98 22.02
CA PRO A 365 2.63 16.04 21.35
C PRO A 365 2.74 16.54 19.91
N ILE A 366 1.81 16.08 19.06
CA ILE A 366 1.71 16.54 17.67
C ILE A 366 1.29 18.00 17.67
N ASP A 367 2.06 18.87 17.01
CA ASP A 367 1.63 20.23 16.72
C ASP A 367 0.53 20.21 15.66
N THR A 368 -0.64 20.74 15.98
CA THR A 368 -1.78 20.76 15.04
C THR A 368 -1.81 22.00 14.15
N LYS A 369 -0.88 22.95 14.35
CA LYS A 369 -0.77 24.13 13.52
C LYS A 369 -0.32 23.73 12.11
N ASN A 370 -0.98 24.28 11.11
CA ASN A 370 -0.70 24.06 9.68
C ASN A 370 -0.75 22.58 9.20
N LEU A 371 -1.28 21.67 10.03
CA LEU A 371 -1.24 20.22 9.82
C LEU A 371 -1.79 19.79 8.47
N PHE A 372 -2.90 20.41 8.03
CA PHE A 372 -3.53 20.06 6.75
C PHE A 372 -2.60 20.32 5.56
N ASN A 373 -1.96 21.48 5.51
CA ASN A 373 -1.03 21.81 4.42
C ASN A 373 0.24 20.98 4.48
N ASP A 374 0.73 20.66 5.69
CA ASP A 374 1.94 19.86 5.87
C ASP A 374 1.76 18.40 5.40
N VAL A 375 0.54 17.84 5.51
CA VAL A 375 0.26 16.48 5.00
C VAL A 375 -0.24 16.48 3.55
N ASN A 376 -0.55 17.65 2.98
CA ASN A 376 -0.94 17.86 1.59
C ASN A 376 -0.05 18.91 0.93
N PRO A 377 1.26 18.73 0.86
CA PRO A 377 2.10 19.68 0.14
C PRO A 377 1.67 19.74 -1.32
N ILE A 378 1.70 20.95 -1.89
CA ILE A 378 1.23 21.20 -3.26
C ILE A 378 2.02 20.37 -4.29
N ASP A 379 3.31 20.13 -4.02
CA ASP A 379 4.19 19.32 -4.85
C ASP A 379 3.70 17.86 -5.02
N ASN A 380 2.88 17.35 -4.11
CA ASN A 380 2.34 15.99 -4.23
C ASN A 380 1.36 15.85 -5.40
N THR A 381 0.65 16.91 -5.78
CA THR A 381 -0.19 16.89 -6.99
C THR A 381 0.68 16.78 -8.23
N ALA A 382 1.73 17.60 -8.33
CA ALA A 382 2.68 17.56 -9.42
C ALA A 382 3.37 16.19 -9.53
N PHE A 383 3.73 15.61 -8.39
CA PHE A 383 4.34 14.27 -8.33
C PHE A 383 3.39 13.16 -8.80
N GLN A 384 2.08 13.28 -8.57
CA GLN A 384 1.12 12.31 -9.10
C GLN A 384 1.10 12.29 -10.64
N TYR A 385 1.21 13.44 -11.30
CA TYR A 385 1.36 13.48 -12.78
C TYR A 385 2.58 12.67 -13.22
N GLU A 386 3.74 12.90 -12.61
CA GLU A 386 4.97 12.16 -12.92
C GLU A 386 4.80 10.64 -12.72
N LEU A 387 4.08 10.21 -11.66
CA LEU A 387 3.83 8.79 -11.41
C LEU A 387 2.96 8.17 -12.52
N TYR A 388 1.85 8.81 -12.92
CA TYR A 388 0.99 8.29 -13.98
C TYR A 388 1.65 8.33 -15.35
N GLU A 389 2.44 9.36 -15.68
CA GLU A 389 3.25 9.41 -16.92
C GLU A 389 4.22 8.22 -17.04
N ASN A 390 4.72 7.73 -15.91
CA ASN A 390 5.63 6.59 -15.86
C ASN A 390 4.92 5.23 -15.71
N ALA A 391 3.62 5.22 -15.34
CA ALA A 391 2.86 3.99 -15.11
C ALA A 391 2.01 3.59 -16.32
N ILE A 392 1.34 4.54 -17.00
CA ILE A 392 0.41 4.24 -18.09
C ILE A 392 1.10 3.38 -19.13
N THR A 393 0.44 2.28 -19.49
CA THR A 393 1.04 1.21 -20.29
C THR A 393 0.29 1.04 -21.61
N VAL A 394 1.00 1.13 -22.72
CA VAL A 394 0.46 0.83 -24.06
C VAL A 394 0.75 -0.63 -24.38
N LEU A 395 -0.29 -1.42 -24.59
CA LEU A 395 -0.20 -2.86 -24.89
C LEU A 395 -0.27 -3.18 -26.36
N LYS A 396 -0.96 -2.33 -27.12
CA LYS A 396 -1.13 -2.50 -28.56
C LYS A 396 -1.05 -1.15 -29.26
N ASN A 397 -0.40 -1.11 -30.43
CA ASN A 397 -0.23 0.11 -31.23
C ASN A 397 -0.05 -0.28 -32.72
N GLU A 398 -1.11 -0.85 -33.30
CA GLU A 398 -1.11 -1.27 -34.70
C GLU A 398 -1.09 -0.07 -35.63
N GLU A 399 -0.38 -0.19 -36.73
CA GLU A 399 -0.22 0.88 -37.73
C GLU A 399 0.24 2.22 -37.11
N SER A 400 0.84 2.20 -35.92
CA SER A 400 1.24 3.42 -35.19
C SER A 400 0.06 4.38 -34.97
N ILE A 401 -1.11 3.84 -34.58
CA ILE A 401 -2.31 4.61 -34.28
C ILE A 401 -2.11 5.57 -33.11
N LEU A 402 -1.17 5.27 -32.23
CA LEU A 402 -0.70 6.11 -31.12
C LEU A 402 0.73 6.61 -31.37
N PRO A 403 1.01 7.88 -31.20
CA PRO A 403 0.06 8.98 -30.96
C PRO A 403 -0.73 9.35 -32.21
N ILE A 404 -1.90 9.96 -32.01
CA ILE A 404 -2.70 10.52 -33.13
C ILE A 404 -1.96 11.75 -33.65
N LYS A 405 -1.55 11.74 -34.95
CA LYS A 405 -0.68 12.76 -35.54
C LYS A 405 -1.45 13.79 -36.38
N ASP A 406 -2.46 13.35 -37.15
CA ASP A 406 -3.21 14.21 -38.08
C ASP A 406 -4.49 14.72 -37.40
N ILE A 407 -4.32 15.58 -36.41
CA ILE A 407 -5.43 16.10 -35.60
C ILE A 407 -6.36 17.06 -36.35
N GLU A 408 -5.91 17.65 -37.47
CA GLU A 408 -6.70 18.60 -38.26
C GLU A 408 -7.71 17.91 -39.21
N ASN A 409 -7.34 16.72 -39.72
CA ASN A 409 -8.15 15.98 -40.68
C ASN A 409 -8.91 14.80 -40.06
N GLU A 410 -8.56 14.38 -38.84
CA GLU A 410 -9.21 13.26 -38.17
C GLU A 410 -10.52 13.69 -37.50
N LYS A 411 -11.59 12.96 -37.80
CA LYS A 411 -12.85 13.05 -37.06
C LYS A 411 -12.89 11.98 -35.99
N ILE A 412 -12.79 12.39 -34.76
CA ILE A 412 -12.65 11.47 -33.61
C ILE A 412 -13.95 11.44 -32.82
N ALA A 413 -14.50 10.23 -32.64
CA ALA A 413 -15.56 9.99 -31.67
C ALA A 413 -14.98 9.44 -30.37
N TYR A 414 -15.61 9.79 -29.27
CA TYR A 414 -15.37 9.19 -27.97
C TYR A 414 -16.61 8.41 -27.54
N VAL A 415 -16.42 7.16 -27.10
CA VAL A 415 -17.48 6.32 -26.52
C VAL A 415 -17.08 5.93 -25.12
N LYS A 416 -17.91 6.29 -24.14
CA LYS A 416 -17.74 5.89 -22.76
C LYS A 416 -18.36 4.52 -22.50
N LEU A 417 -17.59 3.63 -21.87
CA LEU A 417 -18.03 2.42 -21.21
C LEU A 417 -17.72 2.52 -19.70
N GLY A 418 -18.32 1.64 -18.91
CA GLY A 418 -18.17 1.67 -17.46
C GLY A 418 -19.21 2.58 -16.79
N ASP A 419 -19.10 2.66 -15.47
CA ASP A 419 -20.11 3.24 -14.58
C ASP A 419 -19.62 4.46 -13.77
N ASP A 420 -18.42 4.97 -14.08
CA ASP A 420 -17.82 6.11 -13.39
C ASP A 420 -17.58 7.32 -14.31
N GLY A 421 -17.13 8.44 -13.75
CA GLY A 421 -16.91 9.70 -14.46
C GLY A 421 -15.75 9.64 -15.47
N ASN A 422 -15.84 10.45 -16.51
CA ASN A 422 -14.86 10.56 -17.61
C ASN A 422 -14.55 12.02 -17.97
N SER A 423 -14.95 12.98 -17.14
CA SER A 423 -14.94 14.41 -17.49
C SER A 423 -13.54 14.95 -17.75
N SER A 424 -12.58 14.57 -16.94
CA SER A 424 -11.19 15.02 -17.08
C SER A 424 -10.55 14.44 -18.34
N PHE A 425 -10.86 13.18 -18.69
CA PHE A 425 -10.37 12.55 -19.91
C PHE A 425 -10.94 13.23 -21.17
N LEU A 426 -12.27 13.34 -21.26
CA LEU A 426 -12.92 13.97 -22.40
C LEU A 426 -12.52 15.44 -22.58
N THR A 427 -12.39 16.17 -21.48
CA THR A 427 -11.90 17.56 -21.48
C THR A 427 -10.48 17.63 -22.06
N THR A 428 -9.59 16.74 -21.62
CA THR A 428 -8.21 16.69 -22.12
C THR A 428 -8.16 16.33 -23.60
N LEU A 429 -8.93 15.34 -24.06
CA LEU A 429 -8.99 15.01 -25.48
C LEU A 429 -9.41 16.24 -26.34
N LYS A 430 -10.40 17.00 -25.86
CA LYS A 430 -10.91 18.21 -26.56
C LYS A 430 -9.93 19.37 -26.55
N GLN A 431 -8.90 19.38 -25.73
CA GLN A 431 -7.83 20.38 -25.76
C GLN A 431 -6.92 20.23 -26.99
N TYR A 432 -6.83 19.02 -27.54
CA TYR A 432 -5.96 18.74 -28.71
C TYR A 432 -6.67 18.85 -30.03
N THR A 433 -7.93 18.41 -30.12
CA THR A 433 -8.73 18.43 -31.35
C THR A 433 -10.22 18.33 -31.06
N GLU A 434 -11.05 18.47 -32.12
CA GLU A 434 -12.49 18.24 -31.99
C GLU A 434 -12.80 16.76 -31.74
N VAL A 435 -13.26 16.44 -30.52
CA VAL A 435 -13.70 15.10 -30.12
C VAL A 435 -15.16 15.14 -29.72
N THR A 436 -15.97 14.34 -30.38
CA THR A 436 -17.42 14.24 -30.11
C THR A 436 -17.74 13.03 -29.26
N GLU A 437 -18.34 13.23 -28.10
CA GLU A 437 -18.88 12.12 -27.31
C GLU A 437 -20.14 11.56 -28.00
N VAL A 438 -20.12 10.26 -28.29
CA VAL A 438 -21.23 9.55 -28.94
C VAL A 438 -21.76 8.49 -27.98
N THR A 439 -23.05 8.58 -27.67
CA THR A 439 -23.73 7.64 -26.75
C THR A 439 -24.97 7.05 -27.39
N ASP A 440 -25.19 5.77 -27.16
CA ASP A 440 -26.47 5.10 -27.44
C ASP A 440 -26.55 3.80 -26.63
N THR A 441 -27.76 3.39 -26.24
CA THR A 441 -28.00 2.09 -25.61
C THR A 441 -28.09 0.98 -26.66
N ASN A 442 -28.63 1.28 -27.85
CA ASN A 442 -28.74 0.35 -28.96
C ASN A 442 -27.46 0.36 -29.80
N ILE A 443 -26.90 -0.82 -30.06
CA ILE A 443 -25.63 -0.98 -30.80
C ILE A 443 -25.76 -0.53 -32.25
N ASP A 444 -26.84 -0.85 -32.97
CA ASP A 444 -27.02 -0.49 -34.37
C ASP A 444 -27.12 1.02 -34.53
N THR A 445 -27.86 1.68 -33.66
CA THR A 445 -27.98 3.14 -33.63
C THR A 445 -26.63 3.79 -33.32
N LEU A 446 -25.86 3.23 -32.37
CA LEU A 446 -24.51 3.69 -32.05
C LEU A 446 -23.60 3.60 -33.27
N LEU A 447 -23.58 2.49 -33.98
CA LEU A 447 -22.80 2.31 -35.21
C LEU A 447 -23.19 3.28 -36.33
N ILE A 448 -24.49 3.57 -36.47
CA ILE A 448 -24.98 4.58 -37.42
C ILE A 448 -24.41 5.97 -37.06
N LYS A 449 -24.47 6.37 -35.80
CA LYS A 449 -23.90 7.64 -35.32
C LYS A 449 -22.39 7.73 -35.55
N LEU A 450 -21.67 6.60 -35.45
CA LEU A 450 -20.23 6.53 -35.61
C LEU A 450 -19.77 6.53 -37.09
N LYS A 451 -20.66 6.42 -38.08
CA LYS A 451 -20.29 6.33 -39.52
C LYS A 451 -19.39 7.47 -39.99
N GLY A 452 -19.62 8.69 -39.50
CA GLY A 452 -18.89 9.90 -39.92
C GLY A 452 -17.51 10.09 -39.32
N TYR A 453 -17.09 9.20 -38.42
CA TYR A 453 -15.81 9.32 -37.69
C TYR A 453 -14.78 8.36 -38.25
N SER A 454 -13.52 8.81 -38.35
CA SER A 454 -12.37 8.03 -38.85
C SER A 454 -11.80 7.14 -37.74
N LYS A 455 -11.80 7.60 -36.48
CA LYS A 455 -11.31 6.90 -35.32
C LYS A 455 -12.31 6.96 -34.16
N VAL A 456 -12.31 5.96 -33.32
CA VAL A 456 -13.11 5.92 -32.09
C VAL A 456 -12.18 5.66 -30.90
N ILE A 457 -12.21 6.55 -29.92
CA ILE A 457 -11.59 6.33 -28.62
C ILE A 457 -12.67 5.75 -27.70
N VAL A 458 -12.41 4.59 -27.11
CA VAL A 458 -13.30 3.95 -26.13
C VAL A 458 -12.64 4.02 -24.77
N GLY A 459 -13.21 4.79 -23.85
CA GLY A 459 -12.77 4.86 -22.46
C GLY A 459 -13.59 3.94 -21.57
N PHE A 460 -12.94 2.99 -20.88
CA PHE A 460 -13.58 2.14 -19.90
C PHE A 460 -13.29 2.66 -18.50
N HIS A 461 -14.30 3.27 -17.85
CA HIS A 461 -14.16 3.99 -16.58
C HIS A 461 -14.85 3.24 -15.45
N LYS A 462 -14.08 2.83 -14.43
CA LYS A 462 -14.58 2.17 -13.21
C LYS A 462 -14.22 2.97 -11.97
N ALA A 463 -15.13 2.96 -10.99
CA ALA A 463 -14.96 3.73 -9.77
C ALA A 463 -13.65 3.40 -9.05
N ASP A 464 -12.86 4.45 -8.72
CA ASP A 464 -11.56 4.34 -8.06
C ASP A 464 -11.71 3.75 -6.65
N GLY A 465 -11.43 2.46 -6.52
CA GLY A 465 -11.50 1.71 -5.26
C GLY A 465 -10.83 0.34 -5.40
N ALA A 466 -9.76 0.13 -4.62
CA ALA A 466 -8.89 -1.04 -4.75
C ALA A 466 -9.62 -2.40 -4.62
N TRP A 467 -10.73 -2.41 -3.89
CA TRP A 467 -11.55 -3.62 -3.66
C TRP A 467 -12.85 -3.65 -4.47
N LYS A 468 -13.09 -2.64 -5.33
CA LYS A 468 -14.28 -2.64 -6.18
C LYS A 468 -14.13 -3.61 -7.36
N LYS A 469 -15.28 -4.08 -7.87
CA LYS A 469 -15.32 -4.87 -9.09
C LYS A 469 -15.09 -3.96 -10.30
N HIS A 470 -14.15 -4.35 -11.14
CA HIS A 470 -13.79 -3.59 -12.36
C HIS A 470 -14.09 -4.40 -13.63
N ASP A 471 -15.00 -5.36 -13.56
CA ASP A 471 -15.33 -6.23 -14.70
C ASP A 471 -16.18 -5.48 -15.73
N PHE A 472 -15.94 -5.77 -17.02
CA PHE A 472 -16.85 -5.39 -18.07
C PHE A 472 -18.19 -6.11 -17.92
N LYS A 473 -19.28 -5.40 -18.15
CA LYS A 473 -20.58 -6.03 -18.33
C LYS A 473 -20.67 -6.66 -19.73
N ALA A 474 -21.51 -7.70 -19.88
CA ALA A 474 -21.67 -8.38 -21.17
C ALA A 474 -22.10 -7.42 -22.28
N GLU A 475 -22.98 -6.45 -21.98
CA GLU A 475 -23.40 -5.41 -22.92
C GLU A 475 -22.28 -4.46 -23.33
N GLU A 476 -21.34 -4.16 -22.41
CA GLU A 476 -20.18 -3.31 -22.69
C GLU A 476 -19.18 -4.04 -23.61
N LEU A 477 -18.97 -5.35 -23.37
CA LEU A 477 -18.14 -6.18 -24.25
C LEU A 477 -18.74 -6.29 -25.66
N ALA A 478 -20.07 -6.50 -25.77
CA ALA A 478 -20.75 -6.55 -27.05
C ALA A 478 -20.66 -5.23 -27.82
N LYS A 479 -20.77 -4.08 -27.14
CA LYS A 479 -20.57 -2.76 -27.74
C LYS A 479 -19.15 -2.57 -28.22
N LEU A 480 -18.15 -2.90 -27.38
CA LEU A 480 -16.74 -2.78 -27.74
C LEU A 480 -16.42 -3.64 -28.97
N ASP A 481 -16.80 -4.91 -28.98
CA ASP A 481 -16.59 -5.82 -30.12
C ASP A 481 -17.26 -5.29 -31.41
N SER A 482 -18.48 -4.79 -31.31
CA SER A 482 -19.21 -4.23 -32.46
C SER A 482 -18.55 -2.97 -33.00
N ILE A 483 -18.09 -2.06 -32.16
CA ILE A 483 -17.36 -0.86 -32.56
C ILE A 483 -16.05 -1.24 -33.26
N ALA A 484 -15.27 -2.13 -32.63
CA ALA A 484 -13.97 -2.56 -33.11
C ALA A 484 -14.02 -3.28 -34.48
N LYS A 485 -15.10 -4.00 -34.78
CA LYS A 485 -15.32 -4.61 -36.12
C LYS A 485 -15.56 -3.60 -37.26
N HIS A 486 -15.97 -2.38 -36.94
CA HIS A 486 -16.40 -1.42 -37.94
C HIS A 486 -15.58 -0.14 -37.96
N LYS A 487 -14.73 0.09 -36.98
CA LYS A 487 -13.96 1.32 -36.80
C LYS A 487 -12.54 1.02 -36.33
N LYS A 488 -11.60 1.93 -36.64
CA LYS A 488 -10.29 1.95 -35.97
C LYS A 488 -10.46 2.41 -34.52
N VAL A 489 -10.09 1.58 -33.58
CA VAL A 489 -10.40 1.78 -32.15
C VAL A 489 -9.13 1.87 -31.31
N ILE A 490 -9.11 2.92 -30.47
CA ILE A 490 -8.18 3.03 -29.35
C ILE A 490 -8.99 2.77 -28.07
N VAL A 491 -8.64 1.75 -27.32
CA VAL A 491 -9.26 1.43 -26.03
C VAL A 491 -8.36 1.90 -24.90
N ASP A 492 -8.91 2.69 -23.98
CA ASP A 492 -8.21 3.11 -22.76
C ASP A 492 -8.96 2.62 -21.51
N VAL A 493 -8.23 1.92 -20.63
CA VAL A 493 -8.80 1.19 -19.51
C VAL A 493 -8.41 1.85 -18.19
N PHE A 494 -9.35 2.62 -17.63
CA PHE A 494 -9.25 3.24 -16.30
C PHE A 494 -9.76 2.28 -15.22
N ALA A 495 -9.13 1.12 -15.16
CA ALA A 495 -9.47 0.01 -14.27
C ALA A 495 -8.25 -0.91 -14.08
N LYS A 496 -8.31 -1.83 -13.11
CA LYS A 496 -7.25 -2.84 -12.93
C LYS A 496 -7.00 -3.62 -14.24
N PRO A 497 -5.75 -4.05 -14.53
CA PRO A 497 -5.42 -4.79 -15.76
C PRO A 497 -6.28 -6.04 -15.96
N TYR A 498 -6.66 -6.71 -14.89
CA TYR A 498 -7.51 -7.92 -14.93
C TYR A 498 -8.92 -7.69 -15.48
N SER A 499 -9.38 -6.44 -15.59
CA SER A 499 -10.64 -6.13 -16.28
C SER A 499 -10.63 -6.55 -17.75
N LEU A 500 -9.46 -6.71 -18.35
CA LEU A 500 -9.28 -7.16 -19.73
C LEU A 500 -9.41 -8.69 -19.92
N LEU A 501 -9.42 -9.49 -18.84
CA LEU A 501 -9.55 -10.96 -18.92
C LEU A 501 -10.75 -11.47 -19.73
N PRO A 502 -11.95 -10.84 -19.66
CA PRO A 502 -13.08 -11.29 -20.46
C PRO A 502 -12.98 -11.03 -21.96
N ILE A 503 -12.03 -10.20 -22.40
CA ILE A 503 -11.82 -9.92 -23.83
C ILE A 503 -11.02 -11.08 -24.43
N THR A 504 -11.68 -11.89 -25.26
CA THR A 504 -11.07 -13.08 -25.86
C THR A 504 -10.36 -12.78 -27.18
N ASN A 505 -10.68 -11.67 -27.83
CA ASN A 505 -10.08 -11.28 -29.11
C ASN A 505 -9.77 -9.78 -29.15
N PHE A 506 -8.49 -9.47 -29.33
CA PHE A 506 -7.99 -8.10 -29.46
C PHE A 506 -7.62 -7.72 -30.91
N SER A 507 -7.89 -8.59 -31.92
CA SER A 507 -7.41 -8.36 -33.30
C SER A 507 -7.96 -7.08 -33.93
N ASN A 508 -9.21 -6.71 -33.58
CA ASN A 508 -9.87 -5.52 -34.13
C ASN A 508 -9.67 -4.25 -33.28
N ILE A 509 -8.83 -4.31 -32.25
CA ILE A 509 -8.44 -3.15 -31.44
C ILE A 509 -7.05 -2.73 -31.90
N GLU A 510 -6.89 -1.55 -32.47
CA GLU A 510 -5.60 -1.07 -32.99
C GLU A 510 -4.73 -0.47 -31.89
N GLY A 511 -5.32 0.26 -30.94
CA GLY A 511 -4.62 0.82 -29.78
C GLY A 511 -5.21 0.31 -28.47
N LEU A 512 -4.37 -0.14 -27.54
CA LEU A 512 -4.81 -0.57 -26.22
C LEU A 512 -3.92 0.04 -25.14
N ILE A 513 -4.54 0.79 -24.25
CA ILE A 513 -3.89 1.50 -23.13
C ILE A 513 -4.47 0.98 -21.82
N VAL A 514 -3.62 0.81 -20.81
CA VAL A 514 -4.01 0.55 -19.43
C VAL A 514 -3.59 1.73 -18.57
N SER A 515 -4.58 2.45 -18.06
CA SER A 515 -4.41 3.65 -17.21
C SER A 515 -4.66 3.34 -15.73
N TYR A 516 -4.93 2.09 -15.37
CA TYR A 516 -5.03 1.46 -14.04
C TYR A 516 -6.13 2.00 -13.14
N GLN A 517 -6.25 3.32 -13.00
CA GLN A 517 -7.17 3.97 -12.07
C GLN A 517 -7.96 5.07 -12.75
N ASN A 518 -9.17 5.35 -12.25
CA ASN A 518 -10.04 6.40 -12.78
C ASN A 518 -9.96 7.68 -11.92
N THR A 519 -8.74 8.18 -11.70
CA THR A 519 -8.51 9.48 -11.07
C THR A 519 -8.46 10.58 -12.11
N ASP A 520 -8.72 11.84 -11.72
CA ASP A 520 -8.59 12.97 -12.63
C ASP A 520 -7.19 13.05 -13.25
N VAL A 521 -6.14 12.83 -12.45
CA VAL A 521 -4.75 12.86 -12.92
C VAL A 521 -4.50 11.75 -13.95
N SER A 522 -4.94 10.51 -13.68
CA SER A 522 -4.80 9.41 -14.64
C SER A 522 -5.51 9.71 -15.97
N GLN A 523 -6.74 10.26 -15.89
CA GLN A 523 -7.52 10.65 -17.06
C GLN A 523 -6.82 11.75 -17.89
N ILE A 524 -6.30 12.79 -17.22
CA ILE A 524 -5.58 13.90 -17.88
C ILE A 524 -4.30 13.36 -18.53
N VAL A 525 -3.52 12.59 -17.80
CA VAL A 525 -2.24 12.05 -18.30
C VAL A 525 -2.47 11.11 -19.48
N SER A 526 -3.47 10.22 -19.41
CA SER A 526 -3.74 9.32 -20.53
C SER A 526 -4.27 10.03 -21.77
N GLY A 527 -5.13 11.04 -21.60
CA GLY A 527 -5.57 11.89 -22.70
C GLY A 527 -4.40 12.56 -23.44
N GLN A 528 -3.38 13.00 -22.70
CA GLN A 528 -2.16 13.59 -23.27
C GLN A 528 -1.29 12.56 -24.01
N LEU A 529 -1.18 11.33 -23.48
CA LEU A 529 -0.45 10.25 -24.12
C LEU A 529 -1.00 9.94 -25.52
N ILE A 530 -2.33 9.91 -25.68
CA ILE A 530 -3.00 9.63 -26.96
C ILE A 530 -2.55 10.59 -28.06
N PHE A 531 -2.24 11.84 -27.71
CA PHE A 531 -1.76 12.86 -28.63
C PHE A 531 -0.24 13.08 -28.60
N GLY A 532 0.51 12.25 -27.87
CA GLY A 532 1.97 12.24 -27.92
C GLY A 532 2.67 13.32 -27.12
N ALA A 533 2.05 13.91 -26.10
CA ALA A 533 2.71 14.89 -25.22
C ALA A 533 3.92 14.29 -24.48
N PHE A 534 3.94 12.98 -24.27
CA PHE A 534 5.07 12.21 -23.74
C PHE A 534 5.06 10.78 -24.30
N GLU A 535 6.17 10.06 -24.15
CA GLU A 535 6.30 8.66 -24.54
C GLU A 535 5.73 7.71 -23.47
N ALA A 536 5.08 6.63 -23.86
CA ALA A 536 4.69 5.57 -22.94
C ALA A 536 5.92 4.84 -22.38
N LYS A 537 5.96 4.59 -21.06
CA LYS A 537 7.08 3.97 -20.35
C LYS A 537 6.66 2.79 -19.50
N GLY A 538 5.38 2.72 -19.12
CA GLY A 538 4.85 1.70 -18.23
C GLY A 538 4.99 0.29 -18.80
N LYS A 539 5.10 -0.69 -17.90
CA LYS A 539 5.10 -2.12 -18.20
C LYS A 539 4.04 -2.82 -17.38
N LEU A 540 3.34 -3.80 -17.96
CA LEU A 540 2.35 -4.58 -17.22
C LEU A 540 2.98 -5.23 -15.98
N PRO A 541 2.43 -5.00 -14.79
CA PRO A 541 2.89 -5.67 -13.57
C PRO A 541 2.35 -7.09 -13.44
N VAL A 542 1.35 -7.47 -14.24
CA VAL A 542 0.68 -8.77 -14.21
C VAL A 542 0.31 -9.22 -15.62
N SER A 543 0.26 -10.53 -15.83
CA SER A 543 -0.26 -11.11 -17.08
C SER A 543 -1.79 -11.03 -17.12
N ILE A 544 -2.34 -10.70 -18.28
CA ILE A 544 -3.78 -10.69 -18.53
C ILE A 544 -4.19 -12.03 -19.14
N ASN A 545 -3.52 -12.43 -20.22
CA ASN A 545 -3.76 -13.68 -20.92
C ASN A 545 -2.52 -14.09 -21.72
N ILE A 546 -2.67 -14.98 -22.71
CA ILE A 546 -1.55 -15.41 -23.56
C ILE A 546 -0.99 -14.27 -24.43
N SER A 547 -1.80 -13.25 -24.75
CA SER A 547 -1.41 -12.13 -25.62
C SER A 547 -0.66 -11.03 -24.89
N PHE A 548 -0.94 -10.86 -23.59
CA PHE A 548 -0.33 -9.79 -22.78
C PHE A 548 0.23 -10.39 -21.49
N ARG A 549 1.54 -10.38 -21.39
CA ARG A 549 2.30 -10.94 -20.28
C ARG A 549 2.85 -9.85 -19.35
N VAL A 550 3.18 -10.23 -18.15
CA VAL A 550 3.97 -9.39 -17.26
C VAL A 550 5.21 -8.84 -17.99
N ASN A 551 5.52 -7.57 -17.77
CA ASN A 551 6.56 -6.78 -18.44
C ASN A 551 6.27 -6.38 -19.90
N ASP A 552 5.12 -6.73 -20.47
CA ASP A 552 4.70 -6.15 -21.75
C ASP A 552 4.41 -4.66 -21.63
N GLY A 553 4.67 -3.94 -22.70
CA GLY A 553 4.42 -2.51 -22.84
C GLY A 553 5.23 -1.95 -24.00
N LEU A 554 4.58 -1.19 -24.84
CA LEU A 554 5.16 -0.56 -26.02
C LEU A 554 5.55 0.88 -25.72
N LYS A 555 6.64 1.33 -26.30
CA LYS A 555 6.98 2.76 -26.34
C LYS A 555 6.18 3.44 -27.45
N THR A 556 5.74 4.65 -27.21
CA THR A 556 5.13 5.52 -28.22
C THR A 556 6.08 6.67 -28.57
N GLU A 557 5.85 7.28 -29.71
CA GLU A 557 6.58 8.49 -30.09
C GLU A 557 6.11 9.67 -29.24
N LYS A 558 7.05 10.54 -28.84
CA LYS A 558 6.71 11.86 -28.31
C LYS A 558 6.68 12.85 -29.45
N LEU A 559 5.59 13.61 -29.55
CA LEU A 559 5.42 14.69 -30.54
C LEU A 559 5.73 16.05 -29.92
N ASP A 560 5.92 17.04 -30.77
CA ASP A 560 6.06 18.44 -30.36
C ASP A 560 4.66 19.08 -30.17
N VAL A 561 3.97 18.66 -29.15
CA VAL A 561 2.65 19.13 -28.73
C VAL A 561 2.68 19.61 -27.29
N LEU A 562 1.75 20.50 -26.95
CA LEU A 562 1.64 21.00 -25.57
C LEU A 562 1.26 19.87 -24.62
N GLY A 563 2.01 19.76 -23.52
CA GLY A 563 1.65 18.94 -22.37
C GLY A 563 1.00 19.82 -21.30
N PHE A 564 0.04 19.26 -20.59
CA PHE A 564 -0.60 19.90 -19.44
C PHE A 564 -0.13 19.17 -18.17
N THR A 565 0.33 19.95 -17.21
CA THR A 565 0.81 19.41 -15.93
C THR A 565 0.35 20.31 -14.80
N ALA A 566 0.55 19.89 -13.57
CA ALA A 566 0.31 20.77 -12.43
C ALA A 566 1.23 22.00 -12.52
N PRO A 567 0.76 23.20 -12.18
CA PRO A 567 1.54 24.45 -12.28
C PRO A 567 2.91 24.36 -11.59
N GLU A 568 3.02 23.57 -10.53
CA GLU A 568 4.22 23.36 -9.73
C GLU A 568 5.32 22.59 -10.47
N ASN A 569 4.97 21.86 -11.53
CA ASN A 569 5.94 21.17 -12.41
C ASN A 569 6.61 22.11 -13.41
N VAL A 570 6.17 23.37 -13.49
CA VAL A 570 6.67 24.34 -14.44
C VAL A 570 7.55 25.35 -13.68
N ALA A 571 8.83 25.42 -14.02
CA ALA A 571 9.82 26.28 -13.36
C ALA A 571 9.46 27.78 -13.25
N TRP A 572 8.43 28.21 -13.99
CA TRP A 572 7.92 29.58 -13.97
C TRP A 572 7.26 29.98 -12.64
N CYS A 573 6.74 29.04 -11.89
CA CYS A 573 6.01 29.37 -10.64
C CYS A 573 6.94 29.66 -9.46
N SER A 574 8.19 29.21 -9.50
CA SER A 574 9.16 29.47 -8.41
C SER A 574 9.63 30.92 -8.36
N ASP A 575 9.65 31.62 -9.50
CA ASP A 575 10.15 33.01 -9.57
C ASP A 575 9.08 34.08 -9.20
N PHE A 576 7.78 33.76 -9.34
CA PHE A 576 6.70 34.69 -8.99
C PHE A 576 6.38 34.74 -7.49
N SER A 577 6.74 33.72 -6.73
CA SER A 577 6.47 33.69 -5.28
C SER A 577 7.48 34.51 -4.46
N SER A 578 8.64 34.86 -5.04
CA SER A 578 9.71 35.62 -4.34
C SER A 578 9.60 37.15 -4.47
N GLU A 579 8.77 37.67 -5.41
CA GLU A 579 8.61 39.11 -5.62
C GLU A 579 7.41 39.77 -4.92
N LYS A 580 6.62 39.00 -4.16
CA LYS A 580 5.55 39.54 -3.31
C LYS A 580 5.79 39.22 -1.83
N ARG A 581 6.86 39.82 -1.29
CA ARG A 581 6.98 40.06 0.16
C ARG A 581 7.49 41.47 0.40
#